data_e20a92fb9eac63df53be5da8261a15c3
#
_entry.id   e20a92fb9eac63df53be5da8261a15c3
#
_cell.length_a   1.000
_cell.length_b   1.000
_cell.length_c   1.000
_cell.angle_alpha   90.00
_cell.angle_beta   90.00
_cell.angle_gamma   90.00
#
_symmetry.space_group_name_H-M   'P 1'
#
loop_
_entity.id
_entity.type
_entity.pdbx_description
1 polymer ?
#
loop_
_entity_poly.entity_id
_entity_poly.type
_entity_poly.pdbx_seq_one_letter_code
_entity_poly.pdbx_strand_id
1 'polypeptide(L)'
;MRPLSRSDLASCTERVLRPCVRAKPAILVVQWGGRRLLVKDFSRNAWLLRNIYGRWIVAHETRIYAFLTGVRGVPAFHGRLDAFAFAVEYIEATTLKALTRRTVPAAVFDRLAALHASLHERGIVHLDSHQCSNILVTPAGDGFLVDFATSLRLGRGWLARKLLLPFFAWTDRIGLRKLKARYSEESLPSDEARSHRLLRALGWLWPFTAVRRLRRRWRDRTLKRRRARAGRLGKSREGPLAESATHQGHGKRQRQGDQEHH
;
A
#
# COMPACT_ATOMS: atom_id res chain seq x y z
N MET A 1 -12.63 -0.85 30.36
CA MET A 1 -13.03 -0.07 29.16
C MET A 1 -13.71 -1.01 28.21
N ARG A 2 -14.94 -0.69 27.71
CA ARG A 2 -15.62 -1.57 26.75
C ARG A 2 -14.88 -1.60 25.41
N PRO A 3 -14.94 -2.73 24.70
CA PRO A 3 -14.34 -2.81 23.35
C PRO A 3 -15.06 -1.87 22.37
N LEU A 4 -14.30 -1.36 21.37
CA LEU A 4 -14.86 -0.57 20.28
C LEU A 4 -15.79 -1.46 19.45
N SER A 5 -17.00 -0.96 19.16
CA SER A 5 -17.99 -1.65 18.34
C SER A 5 -18.21 -0.91 17.01
N ARG A 6 -18.92 -1.55 16.09
CA ARG A 6 -19.27 -0.92 14.80
C ARG A 6 -20.18 0.29 14.94
N SER A 7 -21.12 0.25 15.89
CA SER A 7 -22.04 1.38 16.14
C SER A 7 -21.32 2.64 16.59
N ASP A 8 -20.15 2.50 17.20
CA ASP A 8 -19.38 3.63 17.71
C ASP A 8 -18.62 4.36 16.58
N LEU A 9 -18.35 3.71 15.43
CA LEU A 9 -17.50 4.28 14.38
C LEU A 9 -17.99 5.62 13.86
N ALA A 10 -19.30 5.81 13.75
CA ALA A 10 -19.88 7.07 13.21
C ALA A 10 -19.54 8.27 14.10
N SER A 11 -19.54 8.08 15.43
CA SER A 11 -19.31 9.14 16.42
C SER A 11 -17.84 9.34 16.80
N CYS A 12 -16.98 8.31 16.63
CA CYS A 12 -15.59 8.36 17.08
C CYS A 12 -14.57 8.47 15.93
N THR A 13 -15.00 8.48 14.67
CA THR A 13 -14.08 8.61 13.53
C THR A 13 -13.54 10.03 13.44
N GLU A 14 -12.23 10.18 13.68
CA GLU A 14 -11.51 11.44 13.55
C GLU A 14 -11.17 11.71 12.08
N ARG A 15 -10.66 10.69 11.36
CA ARG A 15 -10.18 10.87 10.00
C ARG A 15 -10.26 9.59 9.17
N VAL A 16 -10.55 9.73 7.87
CA VAL A 16 -10.48 8.66 6.89
C VAL A 16 -9.15 8.75 6.15
N LEU A 17 -8.20 7.87 6.46
CA LEU A 17 -6.90 7.82 5.78
C LEU A 17 -7.01 7.27 4.36
N ARG A 18 -7.91 6.32 4.15
CA ARG A 18 -8.18 5.71 2.86
C ARG A 18 -9.64 5.27 2.80
N PRO A 19 -10.41 5.74 1.81
CA PRO A 19 -11.75 5.22 1.59
C PRO A 19 -11.71 3.78 1.06
N CYS A 20 -12.82 3.07 1.19
CA CYS A 20 -12.99 1.77 0.57
C CYS A 20 -12.94 1.90 -0.96
N VAL A 21 -12.02 1.20 -1.62
CA VAL A 21 -11.87 1.23 -3.08
C VAL A 21 -11.63 -0.18 -3.59
N ARG A 22 -12.53 -0.68 -4.43
CA ARG A 22 -12.46 -2.05 -5.01
C ARG A 22 -12.27 -3.11 -3.92
N ALA A 23 -11.13 -3.84 -3.92
CA ALA A 23 -10.80 -4.89 -2.96
C ALA A 23 -10.02 -4.38 -1.72
N LYS A 24 -9.79 -3.06 -1.61
CA LYS A 24 -9.06 -2.48 -0.48
C LYS A 24 -10.05 -2.01 0.58
N PRO A 25 -9.79 -2.30 1.87
CA PRO A 25 -10.64 -1.83 2.97
C PRO A 25 -10.55 -0.32 3.14
N ALA A 26 -11.53 0.26 3.80
CA ALA A 26 -11.39 1.58 4.39
C ALA A 26 -10.37 1.52 5.54
N ILE A 27 -9.60 2.59 5.72
CA ILE A 27 -8.70 2.79 6.86
C ILE A 27 -9.13 4.07 7.56
N LEU A 28 -9.56 3.91 8.79
CA LEU A 28 -10.09 4.98 9.63
C LEU A 28 -9.16 5.20 10.82
N VAL A 29 -9.00 6.45 11.24
CA VAL A 29 -8.45 6.79 12.55
C VAL A 29 -9.63 7.15 13.44
N VAL A 30 -9.72 6.52 14.58
CA VAL A 30 -10.81 6.72 15.55
C VAL A 30 -10.24 7.08 16.91
N GLN A 31 -10.93 7.96 17.61
CA GLN A 31 -10.62 8.31 19.01
C GLN A 31 -11.49 7.49 19.93
N TRP A 32 -10.89 6.61 20.71
CA TRP A 32 -11.62 5.72 21.59
C TRP A 32 -10.92 5.55 22.94
N GLY A 33 -11.61 5.91 24.03
CA GLY A 33 -11.07 5.81 25.38
C GLY A 33 -9.76 6.52 25.62
N GLY A 34 -9.63 7.74 25.10
CA GLY A 34 -8.43 8.55 25.24
C GLY A 34 -7.25 8.10 24.35
N ARG A 35 -7.47 7.12 23.45
CA ARG A 35 -6.44 6.59 22.54
C ARG A 35 -6.87 6.72 21.09
N ARG A 36 -5.90 6.92 20.21
CA ARG A 36 -6.13 6.81 18.76
C ARG A 36 -5.94 5.39 18.31
N LEU A 37 -6.92 4.87 17.59
CA LEU A 37 -6.90 3.54 17.01
C LEU A 37 -7.00 3.64 15.48
N LEU A 38 -6.38 2.69 14.79
CA LEU A 38 -6.55 2.51 13.36
C LEU A 38 -7.51 1.35 13.12
N VAL A 39 -8.60 1.62 12.42
CA VAL A 39 -9.60 0.62 12.04
C VAL A 39 -9.44 0.25 10.58
N LYS A 40 -9.34 -1.05 10.30
CA LYS A 40 -9.34 -1.63 8.95
C LYS A 40 -10.70 -2.25 8.70
N ASP A 41 -11.49 -1.67 7.78
CA ASP A 41 -12.90 -2.00 7.56
C ASP A 41 -13.20 -2.42 6.12
N PHE A 42 -13.65 -3.66 5.95
CA PHE A 42 -14.07 -4.26 4.68
C PHE A 42 -15.59 -4.20 4.44
N SER A 43 -16.38 -3.68 5.36
CA SER A 43 -17.86 -3.75 5.30
C SER A 43 -18.45 -3.11 4.06
N ARG A 44 -17.80 -2.04 3.55
CA ARG A 44 -18.24 -1.30 2.35
C ARG A 44 -17.74 -1.88 1.03
N ASN A 45 -16.98 -2.98 1.04
CA ASN A 45 -16.58 -3.68 -0.18
C ASN A 45 -17.77 -4.40 -0.82
N ALA A 46 -17.69 -4.69 -2.12
CA ALA A 46 -18.70 -5.49 -2.83
C ALA A 46 -18.99 -6.80 -2.07
N TRP A 47 -20.26 -7.24 -2.10
CA TRP A 47 -20.75 -8.34 -1.27
C TRP A 47 -19.86 -9.59 -1.30
N LEU A 48 -19.47 -10.05 -2.49
CA LEU A 48 -18.60 -11.22 -2.65
C LEU A 48 -17.20 -10.99 -2.04
N LEU A 49 -16.62 -9.81 -2.27
CA LEU A 49 -15.30 -9.46 -1.73
C LEU A 49 -15.31 -9.37 -0.20
N ARG A 50 -16.33 -8.74 0.40
CA ARG A 50 -16.39 -8.62 1.86
C ARG A 50 -16.65 -9.95 2.54
N ASN A 51 -17.55 -10.79 1.99
CA ASN A 51 -17.98 -12.04 2.64
C ASN A 51 -16.96 -13.18 2.49
N ILE A 52 -16.17 -13.21 1.42
CA ILE A 52 -15.12 -14.22 1.22
C ILE A 52 -13.77 -13.66 1.65
N TYR A 53 -13.25 -12.71 0.87
CA TYR A 53 -11.90 -12.19 1.07
C TYR A 53 -11.77 -11.35 2.35
N GLY A 54 -12.70 -10.41 2.59
CA GLY A 54 -12.67 -9.51 3.74
C GLY A 54 -12.75 -10.28 5.07
N ARG A 55 -13.70 -11.20 5.20
CA ARG A 55 -13.83 -12.05 6.40
C ARG A 55 -12.60 -12.90 6.64
N TRP A 56 -12.05 -13.49 5.58
CA TRP A 56 -10.84 -14.30 5.68
C TRP A 56 -9.64 -13.46 6.12
N ILE A 57 -9.40 -12.29 5.50
CA ILE A 57 -8.31 -11.38 5.88
C ILE A 57 -8.47 -10.90 7.32
N VAL A 58 -9.66 -10.46 7.73
CA VAL A 58 -9.91 -10.02 9.11
C VAL A 58 -9.62 -11.14 10.09
N ALA A 59 -10.13 -12.36 9.84
CA ALA A 59 -9.88 -13.50 10.70
C ALA A 59 -8.40 -13.88 10.76
N HIS A 60 -7.70 -13.86 9.62
CA HIS A 60 -6.28 -14.19 9.54
C HIS A 60 -5.42 -13.14 10.24
N GLU A 61 -5.57 -11.87 9.88
CA GLU A 61 -4.73 -10.78 10.36
C GLU A 61 -4.90 -10.55 11.86
N THR A 62 -6.14 -10.65 12.37
CA THR A 62 -6.40 -10.52 13.82
C THR A 62 -5.80 -11.65 14.66
N ARG A 63 -5.74 -12.87 14.12
CA ARG A 63 -5.03 -13.98 14.80
C ARG A 63 -3.53 -13.70 14.89
N ILE A 64 -2.94 -13.10 13.87
CA ILE A 64 -1.51 -12.74 13.88
C ILE A 64 -1.28 -11.61 14.88
N TYR A 65 -2.07 -10.51 14.84
CA TYR A 65 -1.93 -9.42 15.81
C TYR A 65 -2.13 -9.87 17.25
N ALA A 66 -3.14 -10.69 17.52
CA ALA A 66 -3.36 -11.24 18.86
C ALA A 66 -2.17 -12.08 19.35
N PHE A 67 -1.55 -12.86 18.46
CA PHE A 67 -0.37 -13.65 18.78
C PHE A 67 0.88 -12.79 18.98
N LEU A 68 0.95 -11.62 18.37
CA LEU A 68 2.06 -10.67 18.45
C LEU A 68 1.87 -9.60 19.52
N THR A 69 0.84 -9.74 20.39
CA THR A 69 0.61 -8.79 21.48
C THR A 69 1.86 -8.60 22.33
N GLY A 70 2.25 -7.33 22.56
CA GLY A 70 3.43 -6.97 23.34
C GLY A 70 4.76 -7.04 22.57
N VAL A 71 4.77 -7.40 21.28
CA VAL A 71 5.98 -7.36 20.47
C VAL A 71 6.29 -5.91 20.06
N ARG A 72 7.44 -5.40 20.50
CA ARG A 72 7.89 -4.03 20.16
C ARG A 72 8.03 -3.89 18.64
N GLY A 73 7.49 -2.80 18.07
CA GLY A 73 7.50 -2.55 16.63
C GLY A 73 6.33 -3.17 15.86
N VAL A 74 5.37 -3.77 16.58
CA VAL A 74 4.07 -4.18 16.05
C VAL A 74 3.00 -3.38 16.77
N PRO A 75 2.03 -2.73 16.04
CA PRO A 75 0.93 -2.04 16.69
C PRO A 75 0.13 -2.95 17.61
N ALA A 76 -0.27 -2.47 18.78
CA ALA A 76 -1.07 -3.22 19.72
C ALA A 76 -2.45 -3.58 19.12
N PHE A 77 -2.91 -4.79 19.37
CA PHE A 77 -4.22 -5.24 18.90
C PHE A 77 -5.31 -4.81 19.89
N HIS A 78 -6.34 -4.11 19.40
CA HIS A 78 -7.45 -3.59 20.21
C HIS A 78 -8.78 -4.32 19.97
N GLY A 79 -8.76 -5.41 19.21
CA GLY A 79 -9.91 -6.27 19.06
C GLY A 79 -10.58 -6.20 17.68
N ARG A 80 -11.49 -7.14 17.46
CA ARG A 80 -12.37 -7.17 16.30
C ARG A 80 -13.65 -6.40 16.63
N LEU A 81 -14.09 -5.56 15.69
CA LEU A 81 -15.40 -4.91 15.78
C LEU A 81 -16.50 -5.89 15.37
N ASP A 82 -16.24 -6.64 14.29
CA ASP A 82 -17.13 -7.68 13.76
C ASP A 82 -16.37 -8.61 12.76
N ALA A 83 -17.11 -9.28 11.87
CA ALA A 83 -16.52 -10.17 10.87
C ALA A 83 -15.74 -9.43 9.78
N PHE A 84 -15.89 -8.10 9.63
CA PHE A 84 -15.38 -7.30 8.53
C PHE A 84 -14.40 -6.22 8.96
N ALA A 85 -14.25 -5.96 10.27
CA ALA A 85 -13.42 -4.89 10.78
C ALA A 85 -12.70 -5.26 12.08
N PHE A 86 -11.53 -4.66 12.26
CA PHE A 86 -10.74 -4.76 13.50
C PHE A 86 -9.98 -3.46 13.74
N ALA A 87 -9.57 -3.26 14.99
CA ALA A 87 -8.81 -2.12 15.45
C ALA A 87 -7.42 -2.52 15.94
N VAL A 88 -6.44 -1.72 15.58
CA VAL A 88 -5.08 -1.76 16.13
C VAL A 88 -4.69 -0.35 16.59
N GLU A 89 -3.63 -0.23 17.35
CA GLU A 89 -3.04 1.03 17.77
C GLU A 89 -2.73 1.90 16.53
N TYR A 90 -3.07 3.18 16.60
CA TYR A 90 -2.64 4.14 15.61
C TYR A 90 -1.24 4.65 15.96
N ILE A 91 -0.27 4.42 15.09
CA ILE A 91 1.10 4.89 15.26
C ILE A 91 1.26 6.22 14.54
N GLU A 92 1.63 7.27 15.27
CA GLU A 92 2.01 8.56 14.68
C GLU A 92 3.36 8.44 14.01
N ALA A 93 3.34 8.13 12.74
CA ALA A 93 4.54 7.83 11.98
C ALA A 93 4.34 8.11 10.48
N THR A 94 5.45 8.23 9.78
CA THR A 94 5.48 8.34 8.32
C THR A 94 5.83 7.00 7.71
N THR A 95 5.14 6.62 6.60
CA THR A 95 5.53 5.41 5.88
C THR A 95 6.90 5.56 5.25
N LEU A 96 7.73 4.52 5.28
CA LEU A 96 9.03 4.53 4.62
C LEU A 96 8.94 4.93 3.14
N LYS A 97 7.80 4.66 2.50
CA LYS A 97 7.52 5.06 1.11
C LYS A 97 7.51 6.58 0.92
N ALA A 98 7.06 7.34 1.92
CA ALA A 98 6.95 8.81 1.87
C ALA A 98 8.25 9.51 2.29
N LEU A 99 9.18 8.81 2.92
CA LEU A 99 10.47 9.35 3.29
C LEU A 99 11.42 9.46 2.09
N THR A 100 12.31 10.43 2.16
CA THR A 100 13.36 10.62 1.16
C THR A 100 14.36 9.46 1.24
N ARG A 101 14.93 9.08 0.11
CA ARG A 101 15.97 8.06 0.06
C ARG A 101 17.24 8.59 0.70
N ARG A 102 17.99 7.71 1.39
CA ARG A 102 19.25 8.01 2.06
C ARG A 102 19.16 9.09 3.16
N THR A 103 17.99 9.16 3.83
CA THR A 103 17.80 10.07 4.97
C THR A 103 17.34 9.37 6.24
N VAL A 104 17.21 8.02 6.19
CA VAL A 104 16.74 7.26 7.34
C VAL A 104 17.94 6.70 8.09
N PRO A 105 18.05 6.94 9.41
CA PRO A 105 19.15 6.41 10.22
C PRO A 105 19.26 4.89 10.12
N ALA A 106 20.47 4.35 10.03
CA ALA A 106 20.71 2.91 9.93
C ALA A 106 20.11 2.16 11.12
N ALA A 107 20.10 2.73 12.30
CA ALA A 107 19.53 2.18 13.53
C ALA A 107 18.04 1.81 13.40
N VAL A 108 17.27 2.48 12.53
CA VAL A 108 15.87 2.10 12.22
C VAL A 108 15.82 0.71 11.60
N PHE A 109 16.70 0.43 10.65
CA PHE A 109 16.78 -0.87 9.97
C PHE A 109 17.31 -1.96 10.89
N ASP A 110 18.20 -1.63 11.82
CA ASP A 110 18.71 -2.59 12.80
C ASP A 110 17.62 -2.98 13.79
N ARG A 111 16.77 -2.03 14.24
CA ARG A 111 15.58 -2.32 15.03
C ARG A 111 14.55 -3.15 14.26
N LEU A 112 14.33 -2.86 12.98
CA LEU A 112 13.47 -3.68 12.12
C LEU A 112 14.03 -5.09 11.90
N ALA A 113 15.35 -5.25 11.82
CA ALA A 113 15.99 -6.57 11.74
C ALA A 113 15.79 -7.38 13.03
N ALA A 114 15.92 -6.76 14.19
CA ALA A 114 15.62 -7.36 15.49
C ALA A 114 14.14 -7.76 15.60
N LEU A 115 13.22 -6.89 15.13
CA LEU A 115 11.81 -7.22 15.05
C LEU A 115 11.56 -8.46 14.17
N HIS A 116 12.13 -8.52 12.96
CA HIS A 116 12.01 -9.71 12.11
C HIS A 116 12.54 -10.97 12.80
N ALA A 117 13.68 -10.90 13.49
CA ALA A 117 14.21 -12.03 14.25
C ALA A 117 13.20 -12.51 15.30
N SER A 118 12.62 -11.58 16.07
CA SER A 118 11.60 -11.88 17.07
C SER A 118 10.32 -12.52 16.46
N LEU A 119 9.89 -12.07 15.26
CA LEU A 119 8.78 -12.71 14.54
C LEU A 119 9.15 -14.12 14.11
N HIS A 120 10.33 -14.34 13.55
CA HIS A 120 10.79 -15.64 13.07
C HIS A 120 10.95 -16.64 14.23
N GLU A 121 11.44 -16.24 15.39
CA GLU A 121 11.49 -17.08 16.60
C GLU A 121 10.09 -17.57 17.01
N ARG A 122 9.06 -16.74 16.82
CA ARG A 122 7.66 -17.09 17.04
C ARG A 122 7.03 -17.89 15.91
N GLY A 123 7.80 -18.22 14.87
CA GLY A 123 7.33 -18.93 13.69
C GLY A 123 6.48 -18.10 12.75
N ILE A 124 6.57 -16.77 12.80
CA ILE A 124 5.86 -15.85 11.91
C ILE A 124 6.83 -15.28 10.90
N VAL A 125 6.44 -15.30 9.63
CA VAL A 125 7.11 -14.60 8.53
C VAL A 125 6.15 -13.60 7.90
N HIS A 126 6.62 -12.40 7.57
CA HIS A 126 5.75 -11.32 7.10
C HIS A 126 5.47 -11.41 5.59
N LEU A 127 6.42 -11.86 4.80
CA LEU A 127 6.41 -12.02 3.34
C LEU A 127 6.25 -10.73 2.52
N ASP A 128 5.70 -9.67 3.08
CA ASP A 128 5.49 -8.38 2.42
C ASP A 128 6.21 -7.20 3.11
N SER A 129 7.16 -7.50 4.01
CA SER A 129 7.99 -6.52 4.72
C SER A 129 8.90 -5.70 3.80
N HIS A 130 9.10 -6.15 2.55
CA HIS A 130 9.84 -5.41 1.53
C HIS A 130 9.03 -4.25 0.90
N GLN A 131 7.75 -4.11 1.20
CA GLN A 131 6.94 -2.96 0.77
C GLN A 131 7.15 -1.79 1.71
N CYS A 132 7.65 -0.68 1.17
CA CYS A 132 7.88 0.55 1.94
C CYS A 132 6.60 1.13 2.58
N SER A 133 5.41 0.73 2.11
CA SER A 133 4.12 1.13 2.70
C SER A 133 3.79 0.40 3.99
N ASN A 134 4.44 -0.73 4.26
CA ASN A 134 4.19 -1.59 5.41
C ASN A 134 5.18 -1.35 6.55
N ILE A 135 6.10 -0.41 6.35
CA ILE A 135 7.04 0.05 7.36
C ILE A 135 6.71 1.50 7.71
N LEU A 136 6.49 1.74 8.99
CA LEU A 136 6.29 3.07 9.55
C LEU A 136 7.54 3.47 10.34
N VAL A 137 7.91 4.74 10.25
CA VAL A 137 9.03 5.32 11.01
C VAL A 137 8.49 6.50 11.80
N THR A 138 8.61 6.44 13.12
CA THR A 138 8.21 7.53 14.01
C THR A 138 9.21 8.67 13.96
N PRO A 139 8.84 9.89 14.41
CA PRO A 139 9.79 10.99 14.56
C PRO A 139 10.96 10.66 15.51
N ALA A 140 10.74 9.77 16.49
CA ALA A 140 11.80 9.28 17.39
C ALA A 140 12.72 8.23 16.74
N GLY A 141 12.47 7.88 15.47
CA GLY A 141 13.25 6.89 14.73
C GLY A 141 12.88 5.44 15.04
N ASP A 142 11.77 5.15 15.71
CA ASP A 142 11.32 3.77 15.89
C ASP A 142 10.66 3.25 14.61
N GLY A 143 11.00 1.99 14.26
CA GLY A 143 10.42 1.29 13.14
C GLY A 143 9.27 0.39 13.56
N PHE A 144 8.12 0.49 12.86
CA PHE A 144 6.97 -0.40 13.03
C PHE A 144 6.68 -1.16 11.76
N LEU A 145 6.23 -2.40 11.92
CA LEU A 145 5.78 -3.26 10.83
C LEU A 145 4.26 -3.42 10.91
N VAL A 146 3.58 -3.18 9.78
CA VAL A 146 2.12 -3.19 9.67
C VAL A 146 1.65 -4.02 8.48
N ASP A 147 0.34 -4.34 8.44
CA ASP A 147 -0.32 -5.10 7.36
C ASP A 147 0.15 -6.56 7.28
N PHE A 148 -0.27 -7.36 8.25
CA PHE A 148 0.04 -8.79 8.33
C PHE A 148 -0.86 -9.68 7.48
N ALA A 149 -1.58 -9.10 6.50
CA ALA A 149 -2.52 -9.84 5.64
C ALA A 149 -1.88 -10.99 4.83
N THR A 150 -0.59 -10.88 4.50
CA THR A 150 0.17 -11.91 3.76
C THR A 150 1.06 -12.77 4.65
N SER A 151 1.10 -12.50 5.94
CA SER A 151 1.98 -13.19 6.88
C SER A 151 1.59 -14.65 7.02
N LEU A 152 2.58 -15.49 7.27
CA LEU A 152 2.36 -16.92 7.56
C LEU A 152 2.81 -17.23 8.98
N ARG A 153 1.95 -17.91 9.73
CA ARG A 153 2.30 -18.55 10.99
C ARG A 153 2.59 -20.02 10.70
N LEU A 154 3.87 -20.36 10.70
CA LEU A 154 4.33 -21.74 10.53
C LEU A 154 4.21 -22.46 11.86
N GLY A 155 3.40 -23.51 11.86
CA GLY A 155 3.12 -24.29 13.06
C GLY A 155 4.36 -24.93 13.70
N ARG A 156 4.16 -25.62 14.84
CA ARG A 156 5.23 -26.30 15.60
C ARG A 156 5.78 -27.54 14.91
N GLY A 157 5.24 -27.96 13.76
CA GLY A 157 5.71 -29.11 13.00
C GLY A 157 7.19 -29.01 12.63
N TRP A 158 7.92 -30.09 12.81
CA TRP A 158 9.37 -30.16 12.52
C TRP A 158 9.71 -29.70 11.10
N LEU A 159 8.96 -30.15 10.09
CA LEU A 159 9.19 -29.78 8.68
C LEU A 159 8.98 -28.29 8.45
N ALA A 160 7.90 -27.69 9.03
CA ALA A 160 7.62 -26.27 8.91
C ALA A 160 8.72 -25.41 9.52
N ARG A 161 9.21 -25.76 10.71
CA ARG A 161 10.28 -25.01 11.39
C ARG A 161 11.65 -25.21 10.78
N LYS A 162 11.99 -26.40 10.32
CA LYS A 162 13.35 -26.72 9.86
C LYS A 162 13.60 -26.37 8.39
N LEU A 163 12.58 -26.43 7.52
CA LEU A 163 12.70 -26.15 6.09
C LEU A 163 12.02 -24.86 5.65
N LEU A 164 10.75 -24.67 6.03
CA LEU A 164 9.96 -23.54 5.51
C LEU A 164 10.30 -22.23 6.21
N LEU A 165 10.48 -22.25 7.53
CA LEU A 165 10.76 -21.04 8.29
C LEU A 165 12.09 -20.38 7.89
N PRO A 166 13.23 -21.07 7.81
CA PRO A 166 14.49 -20.45 7.38
C PRO A 166 14.41 -19.87 5.97
N PHE A 167 13.71 -20.56 5.07
CA PHE A 167 13.53 -20.14 3.71
C PHE A 167 12.71 -18.85 3.61
N PHE A 168 11.55 -18.77 4.26
CA PHE A 168 10.72 -17.55 4.27
C PHE A 168 11.36 -16.41 5.09
N ALA A 169 12.00 -16.73 6.21
CA ALA A 169 12.76 -15.75 6.99
C ALA A 169 13.91 -15.12 6.21
N TRP A 170 14.55 -15.90 5.33
CA TRP A 170 15.55 -15.39 4.41
C TRP A 170 14.96 -14.37 3.42
N THR A 171 13.73 -14.58 2.92
CA THR A 171 13.07 -13.60 2.02
C THR A 171 12.78 -12.27 2.71
N ASP A 172 12.32 -12.31 3.97
CA ASP A 172 12.09 -11.11 4.78
C ASP A 172 13.39 -10.34 5.00
N ARG A 173 14.48 -11.03 5.38
CA ARG A 173 15.81 -10.43 5.59
C ARG A 173 16.34 -9.75 4.32
N ILE A 174 16.22 -10.41 3.16
CA ILE A 174 16.63 -9.82 1.89
C ILE A 174 15.79 -8.59 1.57
N GLY A 175 14.49 -8.67 1.82
CA GLY A 175 13.59 -7.54 1.64
C GLY A 175 14.06 -6.32 2.43
N LEU A 176 14.34 -6.51 3.73
CA LEU A 176 14.80 -5.46 4.62
C LEU A 176 16.18 -4.89 4.22
N ARG A 177 17.15 -5.75 3.85
CA ARG A 177 18.46 -5.31 3.34
C ARG A 177 18.33 -4.43 2.09
N LYS A 178 17.43 -4.77 1.18
CA LYS A 178 17.13 -3.91 -0.01
C LYS A 178 16.59 -2.54 0.38
N LEU A 179 15.77 -2.48 1.42
CA LEU A 179 15.26 -1.22 1.92
C LEU A 179 16.34 -0.42 2.66
N LYS A 180 17.16 -1.06 3.50
CA LYS A 180 18.33 -0.42 4.13
C LYS A 180 19.24 0.19 3.06
N ALA A 181 19.61 -0.55 2.02
CA ALA A 181 20.44 -0.08 0.91
C ALA A 181 19.86 1.15 0.18
N ARG A 182 18.56 1.31 0.19
CA ARG A 182 17.86 2.36 -0.56
C ARG A 182 17.55 3.61 0.26
N TYR A 183 17.27 3.44 1.52
CA TYR A 183 16.75 4.49 2.40
C TYR A 183 17.71 4.90 3.51
N SER A 184 18.65 4.03 3.92
CA SER A 184 19.65 4.40 4.92
C SER A 184 20.59 5.47 4.38
N GLU A 185 20.99 6.37 5.26
CA GLU A 185 22.03 7.37 5.00
C GLU A 185 23.41 6.72 4.83
N GLU A 186 23.64 5.60 5.48
CA GLU A 186 24.87 4.83 5.37
C GLU A 186 24.94 4.03 4.06
N SER A 187 26.14 4.03 3.43
CA SER A 187 26.42 3.14 2.31
C SER A 187 26.57 1.69 2.79
N LEU A 188 26.00 0.73 2.05
CA LEU A 188 26.20 -0.68 2.36
C LEU A 188 27.66 -1.08 2.13
N PRO A 189 28.23 -1.96 2.98
CA PRO A 189 29.52 -2.59 2.74
C PRO A 189 29.58 -3.29 1.38
N SER A 190 30.75 -3.28 0.73
CA SER A 190 30.99 -3.82 -0.61
C SER A 190 30.59 -5.29 -0.77
N ASP A 191 30.71 -6.10 0.29
CA ASP A 191 30.37 -7.52 0.31
C ASP A 191 28.85 -7.75 0.26
N GLU A 192 28.09 -6.87 0.91
CA GLU A 192 26.63 -6.90 0.83
C GLU A 192 26.14 -6.50 -0.56
N ALA A 193 26.84 -5.60 -1.24
CA ALA A 193 26.50 -5.19 -2.61
C ALA A 193 26.68 -6.32 -3.64
N ARG A 194 27.65 -7.25 -3.46
CA ARG A 194 27.81 -8.44 -4.29
C ARG A 194 26.70 -9.46 -4.07
N SER A 195 26.37 -9.75 -2.82
CA SER A 195 25.24 -10.61 -2.45
C SER A 195 23.93 -10.10 -3.03
N HIS A 196 23.76 -8.79 -3.12
CA HIS A 196 22.60 -8.12 -3.71
C HIS A 196 22.41 -8.41 -5.21
N ARG A 197 23.49 -8.53 -5.98
CA ARG A 197 23.42 -8.83 -7.43
C ARG A 197 22.97 -10.27 -7.67
N LEU A 198 23.54 -11.23 -6.92
CA LEU A 198 23.14 -12.64 -6.96
C LEU A 198 21.68 -12.85 -6.57
N LEU A 199 21.22 -12.16 -5.51
CA LEU A 199 19.85 -12.25 -5.02
C LEU A 199 18.81 -11.61 -5.97
N ARG A 200 19.20 -10.61 -6.75
CA ARG A 200 18.35 -10.07 -7.83
C ARG A 200 18.15 -11.09 -8.95
N ALA A 201 19.18 -11.85 -9.29
CA ALA A 201 19.11 -12.92 -10.29
C ALA A 201 18.21 -14.07 -9.79
N LEU A 202 18.36 -14.50 -8.54
CA LEU A 202 17.53 -15.56 -7.93
C LEU A 202 16.09 -15.12 -7.65
N GLY A 203 15.86 -13.85 -7.32
CA GLY A 203 14.50 -13.28 -7.15
C GLY A 203 13.66 -13.32 -8.44
N TRP A 204 14.27 -13.57 -9.59
CA TRP A 204 13.59 -13.78 -10.86
C TRP A 204 12.83 -15.12 -10.93
N LEU A 205 13.31 -16.14 -10.22
CA LEU A 205 12.71 -17.48 -10.13
C LEU A 205 11.55 -17.59 -9.13
N TRP A 206 11.24 -16.51 -8.38
CA TRP A 206 10.24 -16.55 -7.32
C TRP A 206 8.82 -16.50 -7.88
N PRO A 207 7.92 -17.47 -7.56
CA PRO A 207 6.57 -17.57 -8.15
C PRO A 207 5.69 -16.33 -7.87
N PHE A 208 5.85 -15.70 -6.70
CA PHE A 208 5.13 -14.46 -6.37
C PHE A 208 5.58 -13.25 -7.20
N THR A 209 6.82 -13.21 -7.68
CA THR A 209 7.28 -12.16 -8.60
C THR A 209 6.67 -12.35 -9.99
N ALA A 210 6.39 -13.58 -10.41
CA ALA A 210 5.69 -13.90 -11.64
C ALA A 210 4.22 -13.43 -11.56
N VAL A 211 3.53 -13.71 -10.45
CA VAL A 211 2.15 -13.25 -10.21
C VAL A 211 2.09 -11.71 -10.15
N ARG A 212 3.06 -11.04 -9.48
CA ARG A 212 3.14 -9.55 -9.46
C ARG A 212 3.41 -8.97 -10.85
N ARG A 213 4.28 -9.59 -11.67
CA ARG A 213 4.52 -9.19 -13.07
C ARG A 213 3.27 -9.38 -13.93
N LEU A 214 2.56 -10.49 -13.76
CA LEU A 214 1.32 -10.75 -14.46
C LEU A 214 0.24 -9.73 -14.06
N ARG A 215 0.08 -9.42 -12.77
CA ARG A 215 -0.82 -8.36 -12.28
C ARG A 215 -0.44 -6.97 -12.81
N ARG A 216 0.87 -6.62 -12.87
CA ARG A 216 1.33 -5.36 -13.48
C ARG A 216 1.00 -5.31 -14.97
N ARG A 217 1.34 -6.36 -15.74
CA ARG A 217 1.02 -6.45 -17.17
C ARG A 217 -0.48 -6.36 -17.43
N TRP A 218 -1.29 -6.99 -16.59
CA TRP A 218 -2.75 -6.91 -16.69
C TRP A 218 -3.29 -5.50 -16.40
N ARG A 219 -2.76 -4.85 -15.39
CA ARG A 219 -3.09 -3.45 -15.06
C ARG A 219 -2.70 -2.49 -16.17
N ASP A 220 -1.51 -2.66 -16.74
CA ASP A 220 -1.01 -1.79 -17.80
C ASP A 220 -1.80 -1.99 -19.10
N ARG A 221 -2.22 -3.23 -19.40
CA ARG A 221 -3.15 -3.54 -20.52
C ARG A 221 -4.52 -2.91 -20.32
N THR A 222 -5.07 -2.95 -19.10
CA THR A 222 -6.38 -2.34 -18.80
C THR A 222 -6.33 -0.82 -18.85
N LEU A 223 -5.23 -0.19 -18.41
CA LEU A 223 -5.02 1.25 -18.52
C LEU A 223 -4.84 1.70 -19.99
N LYS A 224 -4.08 0.95 -20.79
CA LYS A 224 -3.94 1.21 -22.24
C LYS A 224 -5.29 1.10 -22.97
N ARG A 225 -6.09 0.07 -22.66
CA ARG A 225 -7.45 -0.09 -23.24
C ARG A 225 -8.39 1.04 -22.83
N ARG A 226 -8.32 1.55 -21.60
CA ARG A 226 -9.12 2.70 -21.15
C ARG A 226 -8.70 4.00 -21.85
N ARG A 227 -7.39 4.25 -22.01
CA ARG A 227 -6.87 5.41 -22.74
C ARG A 227 -7.25 5.35 -24.23
N ALA A 228 -7.17 4.18 -24.87
CA ALA A 228 -7.58 3.99 -26.25
C ALA A 228 -9.11 4.20 -26.44
N ARG A 229 -9.95 3.76 -25.49
CA ARG A 229 -11.40 4.05 -25.52
C ARG A 229 -11.71 5.53 -25.32
N ALA A 230 -11.04 6.21 -24.37
CA ALA A 230 -11.22 7.63 -24.16
C ALA A 230 -10.79 8.46 -25.37
N GLY A 231 -9.69 8.10 -26.04
CA GLY A 231 -9.23 8.75 -27.27
C GLY A 231 -10.17 8.53 -28.47
N ARG A 232 -10.88 7.39 -28.55
CA ARG A 232 -11.90 7.16 -29.61
C ARG A 232 -13.17 7.97 -29.35
N LEU A 233 -13.60 8.12 -28.10
CA LEU A 233 -14.75 8.95 -27.71
C LEU A 233 -14.49 10.45 -27.88
N GLY A 234 -13.24 10.90 -27.75
CA GLY A 234 -12.84 12.27 -28.05
C GLY A 234 -12.90 12.57 -29.55
N LYS A 235 -12.42 11.65 -30.40
CA LYS A 235 -12.46 11.83 -31.88
C LYS A 235 -13.87 11.75 -32.48
N SER A 236 -14.83 11.09 -31.85
CA SER A 236 -16.23 11.06 -32.32
C SER A 236 -17.03 12.30 -31.93
N ARG A 237 -16.49 13.21 -31.11
CA ARG A 237 -17.09 14.51 -30.79
C ARG A 237 -16.58 15.66 -31.65
N GLU A 238 -15.52 15.44 -32.42
CA GLU A 238 -14.99 16.36 -33.44
C GLU A 238 -15.39 15.86 -34.84
N GLY A 239 -16.65 15.64 -35.08
CA GLY A 239 -17.23 15.38 -36.38
C GLY A 239 -17.89 16.64 -36.95
N PRO A 240 -18.11 16.78 -38.27
CA PRO A 240 -17.81 17.94 -39.08
C PRO A 240 -18.87 19.04 -38.97
N LEU A 241 -18.53 20.13 -38.31
CA LEU A 241 -19.28 21.39 -38.34
C LEU A 241 -18.36 22.52 -38.86
N ALA A 242 -17.85 22.40 -40.07
CA ALA A 242 -17.20 23.52 -40.77
C ALA A 242 -17.06 23.24 -42.25
N GLU A 243 -18.20 23.05 -42.95
CA GLU A 243 -18.24 23.18 -44.43
C GLU A 243 -19.66 23.50 -44.85
N SER A 244 -20.11 24.73 -44.61
CA SER A 244 -21.22 25.34 -45.36
C SER A 244 -21.37 26.84 -45.02
N ALA A 245 -20.44 27.68 -45.45
CA ALA A 245 -20.72 29.12 -45.58
C ALA A 245 -19.60 29.79 -46.42
N THR A 246 -19.48 29.48 -47.72
CA THR A 246 -18.81 30.33 -48.68
C THR A 246 -19.41 30.04 -50.05
N HIS A 247 -20.59 30.63 -50.33
CA HIS A 247 -20.98 31.03 -51.67
C HIS A 247 -22.16 32.00 -51.57
N GLN A 248 -21.94 33.13 -52.17
CA GLN A 248 -22.87 34.15 -52.70
C GLN A 248 -22.72 35.53 -52.05
N GLY A 249 -22.36 36.46 -52.94
CA GLY A 249 -22.61 37.87 -52.75
C GLY A 249 -21.59 38.80 -53.44
N HIS A 250 -21.50 38.71 -54.78
CA HIS A 250 -20.93 39.77 -55.62
C HIS A 250 -21.85 41.02 -55.53
N GLY A 251 -21.29 42.20 -55.39
CA GLY A 251 -22.06 43.40 -55.75
C GLY A 251 -21.59 44.73 -55.19
N LYS A 252 -20.78 45.45 -55.98
CA LYS A 252 -20.82 46.87 -56.24
C LYS A 252 -20.50 47.92 -55.17
N ARG A 253 -19.36 48.60 -55.42
CA ARG A 253 -19.23 50.06 -55.71
C ARG A 253 -19.64 51.02 -54.59
N GLN A 254 -18.78 51.90 -54.23
CA GLN A 254 -18.44 53.28 -54.59
C GLN A 254 -18.02 54.05 -53.36
N ARG A 255 -16.83 54.58 -53.35
CA ARG A 255 -16.39 56.01 -53.41
C ARG A 255 -16.80 56.91 -52.24
N GLN A 256 -15.78 57.69 -51.91
CA GLN A 256 -15.79 59.01 -51.23
C GLN A 256 -15.77 58.89 -49.68
N GLY A 257 -14.96 59.60 -49.02
CA GLY A 257 -14.01 60.71 -49.28
C GLY A 257 -13.64 61.28 -47.93
N ASP A 258 -12.47 61.74 -47.86
CA ASP A 258 -11.90 62.85 -47.13
C ASP A 258 -12.29 63.25 -45.73
N GLN A 259 -11.25 63.63 -45.05
CA GLN A 259 -11.05 64.73 -44.11
C GLN A 259 -11.23 64.41 -42.61
N GLU A 260 -10.13 64.43 -41.93
CA GLU A 260 -9.49 65.56 -41.21
C GLU A 260 -9.91 65.71 -39.75
N HIS A 261 -8.87 65.90 -38.98
CA HIS A 261 -8.75 66.61 -37.70
C HIS A 261 -9.29 65.97 -36.42
N HIS A 262 -8.59 65.66 -35.50
CA HIS A 262 -7.69 66.27 -34.52
C HIS A 262 -7.00 65.18 -33.70
#